data_9f944f2fa0401e79a54e890be27045a3
#
_entry.id   9f944f2fa0401e79a54e890be27045a3
#
_cell.length_a   1.000
_cell.length_b   1.000
_cell.length_c   1.000
_cell.angle_alpha   90.00
_cell.angle_beta   90.00
_cell.angle_gamma   90.00
#
_symmetry.space_group_name_H-M   'P 1'
#
loop_
_entity.id
_entity.type
_entity.pdbx_description
1 polymer ?
#
loop_
_entity_poly.entity_id
_entity_poly.type
_entity_poly.pdbx_seq_one_letter_code
_entity_poly.pdbx_strand_id
1 'polypeptide(L)'
;MTPSLRFGIVHDFRCPQGSEITMPQVYGETFEQIEHAEQLGLDLCWFTEHHFIPDGYLPNFVPVAAAAASRTTHMKFSTDICLLPFRHPIRLAEDLAILDNISNGRMELGAGMGYASHEFQGFDIPISRRVSLTEETLQVLKLAWSGEAFNFEGKRYRFSDLRVTPDPVQQGGPPLWLAATSPAGARRAATFGTHLLPQGPKSLTIDPWKEAVGDISNRRVGLIRGVFVTDDPDKEWEPVAAAEQYRRDVYVRLIKASQDHKS
;
A
#
# COMPACT_ATOMS: atom_id res chain seq x y z
N MET A 1 3.28 -26.30 -9.20
CA MET A 1 3.29 -25.22 -10.20
C MET A 1 4.34 -24.21 -9.81
N THR A 2 5.24 -23.83 -10.70
CA THR A 2 6.20 -22.75 -10.46
C THR A 2 5.39 -21.46 -10.25
N PRO A 3 5.59 -20.69 -9.19
CA PRO A 3 4.86 -19.44 -9.01
C PRO A 3 5.16 -18.52 -10.18
N SER A 4 4.13 -18.10 -10.91
CA SER A 4 4.28 -17.15 -12.03
C SER A 4 4.69 -15.79 -11.48
N LEU A 5 5.70 -15.19 -12.08
CA LEU A 5 6.03 -13.79 -11.86
C LEU A 5 4.85 -12.94 -12.34
N ARG A 6 4.48 -11.91 -11.56
CA ARG A 6 3.46 -10.93 -11.92
C ARG A 6 4.11 -9.58 -12.11
N PHE A 7 3.62 -8.84 -13.08
CA PHE A 7 4.06 -7.49 -13.38
C PHE A 7 2.93 -6.50 -13.19
N GLY A 8 3.27 -5.29 -12.76
CA GLY A 8 2.29 -4.25 -12.54
C GLY A 8 2.89 -2.85 -12.59
N ILE A 9 2.03 -1.89 -12.40
CA ILE A 9 2.35 -0.46 -12.34
C ILE A 9 2.03 0.11 -10.96
N VAL A 10 2.64 1.25 -10.64
CA VAL A 10 2.42 1.97 -9.38
C VAL A 10 2.11 3.42 -9.70
N HIS A 11 1.07 3.97 -9.05
CA HIS A 11 0.65 5.36 -9.22
C HIS A 11 0.63 6.12 -7.89
N ASP A 12 1.13 7.35 -7.89
CA ASP A 12 1.16 8.27 -6.75
C ASP A 12 0.32 9.56 -6.95
N PHE A 13 -0.22 9.78 -8.15
CA PHE A 13 -1.16 10.88 -8.50
C PHE A 13 -0.61 12.29 -8.21
N ARG A 14 0.66 12.52 -8.43
CA ARG A 14 1.29 13.79 -8.08
C ARG A 14 1.19 14.82 -9.21
N CYS A 15 0.95 16.06 -8.82
CA CYS A 15 0.95 17.22 -9.71
C CYS A 15 1.80 18.34 -9.07
N PRO A 16 3.12 18.35 -9.27
CA PRO A 16 4.01 19.37 -8.71
C PRO A 16 3.59 20.78 -9.14
N GLN A 17 3.85 21.76 -8.28
CA GLN A 17 3.60 23.16 -8.60
C GLN A 17 4.38 23.57 -9.86
N GLY A 18 3.71 24.21 -10.80
CA GLY A 18 4.29 24.59 -12.10
C GLY A 18 4.19 23.51 -13.17
N SER A 19 3.53 22.38 -12.89
CA SER A 19 3.18 21.41 -13.94
C SER A 19 2.28 22.06 -15.00
N GLU A 20 2.44 21.63 -16.23
CA GLU A 20 1.58 22.07 -17.35
C GLU A 20 0.17 21.46 -17.29
N ILE A 21 0.00 20.37 -16.55
CA ILE A 21 -1.25 19.66 -16.35
C ILE A 21 -1.88 19.95 -14.98
N THR A 22 -3.17 19.76 -14.87
CA THR A 22 -3.95 19.97 -13.65
C THR A 22 -4.22 18.65 -12.91
N MET A 23 -4.54 18.71 -11.61
CA MET A 23 -4.94 17.51 -10.85
C MET A 23 -6.05 16.68 -11.51
N PRO A 24 -7.16 17.26 -12.03
CA PRO A 24 -8.16 16.48 -12.77
C PRO A 24 -7.60 15.74 -13.98
N GLN A 25 -6.65 16.33 -14.72
CA GLN A 25 -5.98 15.67 -15.84
C GLN A 25 -5.09 14.51 -15.36
N VAL A 26 -4.32 14.69 -14.26
CA VAL A 26 -3.53 13.60 -13.66
C VAL A 26 -4.42 12.40 -13.34
N TYR A 27 -5.58 12.62 -12.71
CA TYR A 27 -6.51 11.51 -12.42
C TYR A 27 -7.05 10.87 -13.70
N GLY A 28 -7.48 11.68 -14.69
CA GLY A 28 -8.00 11.17 -15.97
C GLY A 28 -6.98 10.31 -16.70
N GLU A 29 -5.78 10.85 -16.93
CA GLU A 29 -4.68 10.16 -17.63
C GLU A 29 -4.22 8.90 -16.88
N THR A 30 -4.19 8.95 -15.54
CA THR A 30 -3.84 7.77 -14.74
C THR A 30 -4.85 6.63 -14.94
N PHE A 31 -6.14 6.93 -14.98
CA PHE A 31 -7.13 5.89 -15.24
C PHE A 31 -7.02 5.31 -16.66
N GLU A 32 -6.73 6.14 -17.66
CA GLU A 32 -6.45 5.66 -19.03
C GLU A 32 -5.20 4.77 -19.08
N GLN A 33 -4.13 5.14 -18.36
CA GLN A 33 -2.92 4.32 -18.23
C GLN A 33 -3.21 2.96 -17.57
N ILE A 34 -4.07 2.91 -16.54
CA ILE A 34 -4.46 1.68 -15.87
C ILE A 34 -5.23 0.76 -16.83
N GLU A 35 -6.21 1.30 -17.57
CA GLU A 35 -6.95 0.55 -18.58
C GLU A 35 -6.02 0.00 -19.68
N HIS A 36 -5.10 0.84 -20.16
CA HIS A 36 -4.13 0.45 -21.17
C HIS A 36 -3.16 -0.63 -20.66
N ALA A 37 -2.69 -0.50 -19.41
CA ALA A 37 -1.83 -1.49 -18.78
C ALA A 37 -2.53 -2.87 -18.68
N GLU A 38 -3.82 -2.91 -18.35
CA GLU A 38 -4.60 -4.14 -18.37
C GLU A 38 -4.67 -4.74 -19.78
N GLN A 39 -4.89 -3.92 -20.81
CA GLN A 39 -4.93 -4.37 -22.22
C GLN A 39 -3.59 -4.95 -22.67
N LEU A 40 -2.49 -4.45 -22.15
CA LEU A 40 -1.14 -4.97 -22.39
C LEU A 40 -0.81 -6.23 -21.57
N GLY A 41 -1.72 -6.67 -20.69
CA GLY A 41 -1.58 -7.89 -19.92
C GLY A 41 -0.80 -7.74 -18.61
N LEU A 42 -0.70 -6.52 -18.06
CA LEU A 42 -0.16 -6.33 -16.70
C LEU A 42 -1.16 -6.87 -15.67
N ASP A 43 -0.63 -7.50 -14.63
CA ASP A 43 -1.44 -8.19 -13.61
C ASP A 43 -1.92 -7.29 -12.47
N LEU A 44 -1.17 -6.19 -12.19
CA LEU A 44 -1.26 -5.45 -10.93
C LEU A 44 -1.26 -3.94 -11.18
N CYS A 45 -2.07 -3.23 -10.41
CA CYS A 45 -1.95 -1.78 -10.22
C CYS A 45 -1.89 -1.48 -8.72
N TRP A 46 -0.85 -0.81 -8.27
CA TRP A 46 -0.68 -0.44 -6.87
C TRP A 46 -0.72 1.07 -6.70
N PHE A 47 -1.29 1.50 -5.58
CA PHE A 47 -1.39 2.89 -5.21
C PHE A 47 -0.50 3.17 -3.99
N THR A 48 0.18 4.29 -4.01
CA THR A 48 0.95 4.75 -2.86
C THR A 48 0.10 5.64 -1.95
N GLU A 49 0.55 5.94 -0.73
CA GLU A 49 -0.14 6.84 0.18
C GLU A 49 0.86 7.72 0.92
N HIS A 50 0.70 9.03 0.82
CA HIS A 50 1.32 10.03 1.67
C HIS A 50 0.36 11.19 1.93
N HIS A 51 0.52 11.84 3.08
CA HIS A 51 -0.36 12.92 3.51
C HIS A 51 0.38 14.25 3.62
N PHE A 52 -0.37 15.34 3.40
CA PHE A 52 0.12 16.71 3.57
C PHE A 52 1.31 17.07 2.68
N ILE A 53 1.40 16.45 1.50
CA ILE A 53 2.40 16.76 0.48
C ILE A 53 1.81 17.80 -0.49
N PRO A 54 2.49 18.93 -0.74
CA PRO A 54 1.92 20.05 -1.51
C PRO A 54 1.59 19.73 -2.97
N ASP A 55 2.16 18.69 -3.53
CA ASP A 55 1.94 18.26 -4.92
C ASP A 55 0.72 17.34 -5.10
N GLY A 56 -0.10 17.18 -4.05
CA GLY A 56 -1.31 16.36 -4.11
C GLY A 56 -1.05 14.86 -4.14
N TYR A 57 0.12 14.41 -3.64
CA TYR A 57 0.41 12.98 -3.45
C TYR A 57 -0.82 12.25 -2.88
N LEU A 58 -1.17 11.11 -3.45
CA LEU A 58 -2.41 10.40 -3.14
C LEU A 58 -2.59 10.16 -1.63
N PRO A 59 -3.59 10.79 -0.98
CA PRO A 59 -3.79 10.63 0.46
C PRO A 59 -4.79 9.51 0.81
N ASN A 60 -5.55 9.02 -0.17
CA ASN A 60 -6.55 7.98 0.04
C ASN A 60 -6.75 7.16 -1.23
N PHE A 61 -6.35 5.91 -1.18
CA PHE A 61 -6.45 4.99 -2.32
C PHE A 61 -7.87 4.50 -2.59
N VAL A 62 -8.76 4.49 -1.60
CA VAL A 62 -10.10 3.86 -1.71
C VAL A 62 -10.92 4.40 -2.88
N PRO A 63 -11.10 5.72 -3.06
CA PRO A 63 -11.86 6.25 -4.19
C PRO A 63 -11.24 5.92 -5.55
N VAL A 64 -9.90 5.99 -5.65
CA VAL A 64 -9.21 5.73 -6.92
C VAL A 64 -9.19 4.24 -7.26
N ALA A 65 -9.06 3.37 -6.26
CA ALA A 65 -9.16 1.93 -6.46
C ALA A 65 -10.57 1.52 -6.93
N ALA A 66 -11.63 2.12 -6.37
CA ALA A 66 -13.00 1.90 -6.82
C ALA A 66 -13.21 2.33 -8.28
N ALA A 67 -12.73 3.52 -8.65
CA ALA A 67 -12.81 4.03 -10.00
C ALA A 67 -12.03 3.14 -10.99
N ALA A 68 -10.81 2.74 -10.65
CA ALA A 68 -9.99 1.85 -11.48
C ALA A 68 -10.62 0.45 -11.60
N ALA A 69 -11.14 -0.11 -10.51
CA ALA A 69 -11.79 -1.42 -10.50
C ALA A 69 -13.03 -1.47 -11.40
N SER A 70 -13.79 -0.36 -11.48
CA SER A 70 -14.98 -0.27 -12.36
C SER A 70 -14.64 -0.18 -13.85
N ARG A 71 -13.41 0.17 -14.19
CA ARG A 71 -12.92 0.34 -15.59
C ARG A 71 -12.12 -0.87 -16.09
N THR A 72 -11.84 -1.82 -15.23
CA THR A 72 -10.98 -2.99 -15.52
C THR A 72 -11.70 -4.28 -15.16
N THR A 73 -11.21 -5.42 -15.69
CA THR A 73 -11.85 -6.73 -15.52
C THR A 73 -10.95 -7.78 -14.87
N HIS A 74 -9.64 -7.68 -15.02
CA HIS A 74 -8.68 -8.71 -14.59
C HIS A 74 -7.63 -8.17 -13.62
N MET A 75 -7.23 -6.90 -13.76
CA MET A 75 -6.16 -6.28 -12.98
C MET A 75 -6.47 -6.31 -11.50
N LYS A 76 -5.50 -6.75 -10.71
CA LYS A 76 -5.57 -6.71 -9.25
C LYS A 76 -5.07 -5.37 -8.73
N PHE A 77 -5.66 -4.94 -7.63
CA PHE A 77 -5.35 -3.67 -6.98
C PHE A 77 -4.74 -3.90 -5.61
N SER A 78 -3.76 -3.10 -5.24
CA SER A 78 -3.18 -3.08 -3.91
C SER A 78 -2.59 -1.70 -3.60
N THR A 79 -1.93 -1.60 -2.47
CA THR A 79 -1.23 -0.38 -2.06
C THR A 79 0.24 -0.67 -1.74
N ASP A 80 1.12 0.29 -1.98
CA ASP A 80 2.49 0.29 -1.47
C ASP A 80 2.81 1.68 -0.89
N ILE A 81 2.28 1.92 0.27
CA ILE A 81 1.51 1.13 1.22
C ILE A 81 0.34 1.95 1.80
N CYS A 82 -0.73 1.29 2.25
CA CYS A 82 -1.72 1.91 3.12
C CYS A 82 -1.13 2.12 4.53
N LEU A 83 -1.25 3.32 5.07
CA LEU A 83 -0.72 3.70 6.38
C LEU A 83 -1.73 3.34 7.48
N LEU A 84 -1.64 2.12 8.02
CA LEU A 84 -2.62 1.59 8.99
C LEU A 84 -2.83 2.46 10.24
N PRO A 85 -1.80 3.13 10.82
CA PRO A 85 -2.00 3.97 11.99
C PRO A 85 -2.99 5.13 11.81
N PHE A 86 -3.23 5.56 10.56
CA PHE A 86 -4.12 6.67 10.25
C PHE A 86 -5.54 6.23 9.90
N ARG A 87 -5.84 4.92 10.02
CA ARG A 87 -7.12 4.33 9.66
C ARG A 87 -7.79 3.67 10.87
N HIS A 88 -9.09 3.90 11.04
CA HIS A 88 -9.87 3.11 11.99
C HIS A 88 -10.08 1.71 11.40
N PRO A 89 -9.74 0.62 12.14
CA PRO A 89 -9.72 -0.74 11.57
C PRO A 89 -11.07 -1.21 11.03
N ILE A 90 -12.19 -0.85 11.70
CA ILE A 90 -13.53 -1.22 11.21
C ILE A 90 -13.84 -0.50 9.89
N ARG A 91 -13.55 0.81 9.82
CA ARG A 91 -13.79 1.56 8.57
C ARG A 91 -12.97 0.99 7.42
N LEU A 92 -11.70 0.66 7.68
CA LEU A 92 -10.84 0.05 6.68
C LEU A 92 -11.35 -1.34 6.25
N ALA A 93 -11.89 -2.13 7.19
CA ALA A 93 -12.46 -3.43 6.89
C ALA A 93 -13.69 -3.30 5.98
N GLU A 94 -14.59 -2.34 6.26
CA GLU A 94 -15.76 -2.02 5.43
C GLU A 94 -15.34 -1.53 4.02
N ASP A 95 -14.43 -0.56 3.95
CA ASP A 95 -13.94 0.01 2.69
C ASP A 95 -13.33 -1.07 1.79
N LEU A 96 -12.51 -1.96 2.36
CA LEU A 96 -11.87 -3.05 1.61
C LEU A 96 -12.86 -4.14 1.20
N ALA A 97 -13.86 -4.44 2.02
CA ALA A 97 -14.92 -5.38 1.65
C ALA A 97 -15.77 -4.83 0.49
N ILE A 98 -16.09 -3.52 0.52
CA ILE A 98 -16.78 -2.84 -0.58
C ILE A 98 -15.93 -2.88 -1.86
N LEU A 99 -14.65 -2.52 -1.78
CA LEU A 99 -13.73 -2.57 -2.91
C LEU A 99 -13.58 -3.98 -3.48
N ASP A 100 -13.55 -4.99 -2.60
CA ASP A 100 -13.47 -6.38 -3.01
C ASP A 100 -14.73 -6.83 -3.77
N ASN A 101 -15.91 -6.38 -3.34
CA ASN A 101 -17.16 -6.60 -4.05
C ASN A 101 -17.21 -5.85 -5.39
N ILE A 102 -16.84 -4.56 -5.44
CA ILE A 102 -16.78 -3.78 -6.70
C ILE A 102 -15.83 -4.43 -7.69
N SER A 103 -14.68 -4.89 -7.23
CA SER A 103 -13.65 -5.50 -8.07
C SER A 103 -13.89 -6.98 -8.37
N ASN A 104 -14.89 -7.62 -7.77
CA ASN A 104 -15.13 -9.06 -7.84
C ASN A 104 -13.89 -9.88 -7.43
N GLY A 105 -13.37 -9.62 -6.23
CA GLY A 105 -12.26 -10.39 -5.64
C GLY A 105 -10.87 -10.05 -6.17
N ARG A 106 -10.67 -8.81 -6.65
CA ARG A 106 -9.38 -8.35 -7.20
C ARG A 106 -8.60 -7.43 -6.26
N MET A 107 -9.15 -7.10 -5.07
CA MET A 107 -8.46 -6.26 -4.10
C MET A 107 -7.45 -7.06 -3.27
N GLU A 108 -6.29 -6.48 -3.03
CA GLU A 108 -5.28 -6.90 -2.06
C GLU A 108 -4.93 -5.68 -1.19
N LEU A 109 -4.32 -5.84 -0.02
CA LEU A 109 -3.91 -4.72 0.82
C LEU A 109 -2.42 -4.79 1.13
N GLY A 110 -1.65 -3.86 0.59
CA GLY A 110 -0.29 -3.57 1.04
C GLY A 110 -0.31 -2.57 2.18
N ALA A 111 0.21 -2.95 3.33
CA ALA A 111 0.09 -2.19 4.56
C ALA A 111 1.44 -1.87 5.20
N GLY A 112 1.48 -0.78 5.95
CA GLY A 112 2.66 -0.39 6.70
C GLY A 112 2.37 0.55 7.86
N MET A 113 3.43 0.87 8.61
CA MET A 113 3.34 1.66 9.84
C MET A 113 3.52 3.16 9.64
N GLY A 114 3.97 3.59 8.47
CA GLY A 114 4.42 4.96 8.29
C GLY A 114 5.73 5.30 9.02
N TYR A 115 6.34 6.40 8.63
CA TYR A 115 7.61 6.88 9.20
C TYR A 115 7.69 8.40 9.27
N ALA A 116 6.92 9.12 8.45
CA ALA A 116 7.01 10.56 8.30
C ALA A 116 6.32 11.28 9.48
N SER A 117 7.09 11.92 10.33
CA SER A 117 6.61 12.53 11.59
C SER A 117 5.52 13.58 11.39
N HIS A 118 5.58 14.36 10.30
CA HIS A 118 4.57 15.37 9.99
C HIS A 118 3.18 14.75 9.72
N GLU A 119 3.13 13.51 9.19
CA GLU A 119 1.85 12.81 8.99
C GLU A 119 1.24 12.42 10.33
N PHE A 120 2.04 11.88 11.25
CA PHE A 120 1.59 11.59 12.62
C PHE A 120 1.13 12.83 13.36
N GLN A 121 1.81 13.96 13.19
CA GLN A 121 1.40 15.26 13.76
C GLN A 121 0.08 15.74 13.14
N GLY A 122 -0.05 15.66 11.81
CA GLY A 122 -1.26 16.08 11.11
C GLY A 122 -2.51 15.29 11.48
N PHE A 123 -2.34 14.01 11.85
CA PHE A 123 -3.43 13.15 12.35
C PHE A 123 -3.57 13.15 13.88
N ASP A 124 -2.77 13.92 14.61
CA ASP A 124 -2.74 13.94 16.09
C ASP A 124 -2.53 12.54 16.70
N ILE A 125 -1.67 11.74 16.09
CA ILE A 125 -1.36 10.38 16.54
C ILE A 125 0.09 10.32 17.01
N PRO A 126 0.37 9.94 18.27
CA PRO A 126 1.73 9.72 18.72
C PRO A 126 2.43 8.62 17.92
N ILE A 127 3.55 8.95 17.28
CA ILE A 127 4.32 8.02 16.44
C ILE A 127 4.77 6.75 17.20
N SER A 128 4.92 6.84 18.52
CA SER A 128 5.22 5.70 19.40
C SER A 128 4.13 4.63 19.41
N ARG A 129 2.89 4.99 19.01
CA ARG A 129 1.77 4.06 18.93
C ARG A 129 1.70 3.28 17.62
N ARG A 130 2.51 3.64 16.61
CA ARG A 130 2.39 3.07 15.25
C ARG A 130 2.45 1.55 15.20
N VAL A 131 3.30 0.92 16.00
CA VAL A 131 3.43 -0.55 16.05
C VAL A 131 2.15 -1.19 16.55
N SER A 132 1.67 -0.77 17.73
CA SER A 132 0.45 -1.34 18.33
C SER A 132 -0.81 -1.06 17.50
N LEU A 133 -0.93 0.14 16.90
CA LEU A 133 -2.02 0.45 15.99
C LEU A 133 -2.01 -0.49 14.77
N THR A 134 -0.84 -0.70 14.16
CA THR A 134 -0.71 -1.62 13.01
C THR A 134 -1.06 -3.05 13.37
N GLU A 135 -0.50 -3.57 14.47
CA GLU A 135 -0.72 -4.96 14.89
C GLU A 135 -2.18 -5.24 15.24
N GLU A 136 -2.81 -4.33 16.00
CA GLU A 136 -4.23 -4.47 16.35
C GLU A 136 -5.14 -4.30 15.12
N THR A 137 -4.81 -3.37 14.21
CA THR A 137 -5.55 -3.24 12.94
C THR A 137 -5.50 -4.54 12.13
N LEU A 138 -4.33 -5.16 11.97
CA LEU A 138 -4.21 -6.43 11.24
C LEU A 138 -5.00 -7.57 11.89
N GLN A 139 -5.06 -7.61 13.24
CA GLN A 139 -5.88 -8.59 13.98
C GLN A 139 -7.38 -8.34 13.73
N VAL A 140 -7.81 -7.09 13.85
CA VAL A 140 -9.21 -6.70 13.67
C VAL A 140 -9.67 -6.95 12.23
N LEU A 141 -8.86 -6.65 11.21
CA LEU A 141 -9.21 -6.95 9.82
C LEU A 141 -9.52 -8.44 9.61
N LYS A 142 -8.70 -9.33 10.16
CA LYS A 142 -8.92 -10.77 10.05
C LYS A 142 -10.21 -11.22 10.73
N LEU A 143 -10.52 -10.65 11.90
CA LEU A 143 -11.77 -10.93 12.61
C LEU A 143 -12.98 -10.36 11.86
N ALA A 144 -12.87 -9.14 11.36
CA ALA A 144 -13.94 -8.46 10.63
C ALA A 144 -14.36 -9.20 9.34
N TRP A 145 -13.41 -9.88 8.68
CA TRP A 145 -13.66 -10.63 7.44
C TRP A 145 -13.92 -12.13 7.68
N SER A 146 -14.07 -12.56 8.92
CA SER A 146 -14.40 -13.97 9.25
C SER A 146 -15.80 -14.37 8.84
N GLY A 147 -16.70 -13.40 8.65
CA GLY A 147 -18.11 -13.65 8.42
C GLY A 147 -18.94 -13.78 9.69
N GLU A 148 -18.32 -13.69 10.87
CA GLU A 148 -18.96 -13.89 12.18
C GLU A 148 -18.89 -12.62 13.03
N ALA A 149 -19.74 -12.52 14.03
CA ALA A 149 -19.60 -11.51 15.07
C ALA A 149 -18.39 -11.83 15.96
N PHE A 150 -17.66 -10.80 16.37
CA PHE A 150 -16.44 -10.98 17.15
C PHE A 150 -16.32 -10.02 18.34
N ASN A 151 -15.51 -10.41 19.29
CA ASN A 151 -15.02 -9.56 20.37
C ASN A 151 -13.54 -9.30 20.19
N PHE A 152 -13.10 -8.09 20.50
CA PHE A 152 -11.68 -7.72 20.49
C PHE A 152 -11.37 -6.83 21.68
N GLU A 153 -10.30 -7.12 22.40
CA GLU A 153 -9.82 -6.30 23.51
C GLU A 153 -8.33 -6.09 23.37
N GLY A 154 -7.95 -4.92 22.83
CA GLY A 154 -6.57 -4.49 22.64
C GLY A 154 -6.22 -3.26 23.48
N LYS A 155 -5.01 -2.76 23.29
CA LYS A 155 -4.52 -1.50 23.89
C LYS A 155 -5.10 -0.25 23.21
N ARG A 156 -5.52 -0.38 21.96
CA ARG A 156 -5.97 0.72 21.08
C ARG A 156 -7.45 0.63 20.78
N TYR A 157 -7.96 -0.59 20.57
CA TYR A 157 -9.33 -0.83 20.15
C TYR A 157 -10.01 -1.83 21.08
N ARG A 158 -11.31 -1.65 21.24
CA ARG A 158 -12.18 -2.59 21.97
C ARG A 158 -13.50 -2.68 21.24
N PHE A 159 -13.91 -3.90 20.91
CA PHE A 159 -15.18 -4.20 20.26
C PHE A 159 -15.88 -5.36 20.98
N SER A 160 -17.21 -5.29 21.04
CA SER A 160 -18.03 -6.35 21.67
C SER A 160 -19.17 -6.71 20.72
N ASP A 161 -19.30 -7.99 20.42
CA ASP A 161 -20.35 -8.56 19.58
C ASP A 161 -20.54 -7.80 18.25
N LEU A 162 -19.41 -7.47 17.59
CA LEU A 162 -19.40 -6.67 16.39
C LEU A 162 -19.40 -7.55 15.14
N ARG A 163 -20.37 -7.35 14.26
CA ARG A 163 -20.41 -7.95 12.91
C ARG A 163 -20.19 -6.87 11.88
N VAL A 164 -19.15 -7.02 11.06
CA VAL A 164 -18.82 -6.12 9.95
C VAL A 164 -19.48 -6.64 8.68
N THR A 165 -20.09 -5.74 7.90
CA THR A 165 -20.73 -6.03 6.62
C THR A 165 -20.46 -4.87 5.63
N PRO A 166 -20.45 -5.13 4.27
CA PRO A 166 -20.67 -6.45 3.64
C PRO A 166 -19.50 -7.41 3.86
N ASP A 167 -19.72 -8.69 3.61
CA ASP A 167 -18.62 -9.64 3.53
C ASP A 167 -17.82 -9.40 2.24
N PRO A 168 -16.48 -9.56 2.24
CA PRO A 168 -15.69 -9.58 1.04
C PRO A 168 -15.99 -10.80 0.17
N VAL A 169 -15.78 -10.69 -1.14
CA VAL A 169 -15.89 -11.82 -2.09
C VAL A 169 -14.81 -12.86 -1.81
N GLN A 170 -13.60 -12.41 -1.50
CA GLN A 170 -12.49 -13.28 -1.15
C GLN A 170 -12.68 -13.85 0.26
N GLN A 171 -12.75 -15.18 0.37
CA GLN A 171 -12.90 -15.84 1.66
C GLN A 171 -11.76 -15.47 2.63
N GLY A 172 -12.10 -14.97 3.80
CA GLY A 172 -11.14 -14.47 4.80
C GLY A 172 -10.57 -13.09 4.50
N GLY A 173 -11.09 -12.42 3.47
CA GLY A 173 -10.77 -11.07 3.07
C GLY A 173 -9.64 -10.93 2.04
N PRO A 174 -9.38 -9.71 1.58
CA PRO A 174 -8.29 -9.39 0.68
C PRO A 174 -6.93 -9.85 1.19
N PRO A 175 -6.06 -10.45 0.34
CA PRO A 175 -4.71 -10.83 0.73
C PRO A 175 -3.91 -9.66 1.30
N LEU A 176 -3.21 -9.91 2.40
CA LEU A 176 -2.43 -8.90 3.12
C LEU A 176 -0.95 -8.98 2.75
N TRP A 177 -0.36 -7.82 2.51
CA TRP A 177 1.07 -7.61 2.35
C TRP A 177 1.54 -6.66 3.44
N LEU A 178 2.70 -6.89 4.03
CA LEU A 178 3.25 -5.98 5.03
C LEU A 178 4.63 -5.47 4.61
N ALA A 179 4.79 -4.16 4.66
CA ALA A 179 6.06 -3.51 4.39
C ALA A 179 7.05 -3.71 5.55
N ALA A 180 8.29 -3.97 5.21
CA ALA A 180 9.36 -4.15 6.19
C ALA A 180 10.63 -3.44 5.76
N THR A 181 11.22 -2.66 6.68
CA THR A 181 12.51 -1.98 6.53
C THR A 181 13.59 -2.56 7.45
N SER A 182 13.22 -3.52 8.29
CA SER A 182 14.07 -4.08 9.33
C SER A 182 13.75 -5.54 9.64
N PRO A 183 14.65 -6.30 10.30
CA PRO A 183 14.36 -7.67 10.73
C PRO A 183 13.14 -7.80 11.63
N ALA A 184 12.87 -6.81 12.49
CA ALA A 184 11.68 -6.81 13.35
C ALA A 184 10.39 -6.65 12.54
N GLY A 185 10.38 -5.77 11.51
CA GLY A 185 9.28 -5.62 10.58
C GLY A 185 9.05 -6.89 9.75
N ALA A 186 10.12 -7.52 9.28
CA ALA A 186 10.09 -8.76 8.53
C ALA A 186 9.47 -9.92 9.35
N ARG A 187 9.92 -10.09 10.60
CA ARG A 187 9.33 -11.08 11.53
C ARG A 187 7.85 -10.79 11.83
N ARG A 188 7.47 -9.51 11.95
CA ARG A 188 6.06 -9.11 12.09
C ARG A 188 5.23 -9.57 10.90
N ALA A 189 5.70 -9.34 9.67
CA ALA A 189 5.02 -9.83 8.47
C ALA A 189 4.82 -11.35 8.50
N ALA A 190 5.82 -12.09 8.96
CA ALA A 190 5.71 -13.54 9.14
C ALA A 190 4.66 -13.91 10.21
N THR A 191 4.70 -13.26 11.39
CA THR A 191 3.75 -13.50 12.49
C THR A 191 2.30 -13.30 12.06
N PHE A 192 2.03 -12.25 11.28
CA PHE A 192 0.68 -12.02 10.76
C PHE A 192 0.34 -12.86 9.52
N GLY A 193 1.25 -13.71 9.04
CA GLY A 193 1.03 -14.57 7.89
C GLY A 193 0.78 -13.80 6.60
N THR A 194 1.43 -12.64 6.43
CA THR A 194 1.26 -11.79 5.25
C THR A 194 2.31 -12.12 4.17
N HIS A 195 2.06 -11.64 2.95
CA HIS A 195 3.09 -11.44 1.94
C HIS A 195 4.05 -10.32 2.36
N LEU A 196 5.18 -10.17 1.70
CA LEU A 196 6.21 -9.19 2.08
C LEU A 196 6.40 -8.12 1.02
N LEU A 197 6.46 -6.84 1.47
CA LEU A 197 6.91 -5.69 0.70
C LEU A 197 8.24 -5.20 1.30
N PRO A 198 9.40 -5.68 0.83
CA PRO A 198 10.68 -5.31 1.41
C PRO A 198 11.11 -3.92 0.95
N GLN A 199 11.42 -3.05 1.91
CA GLN A 199 11.95 -1.71 1.70
C GLN A 199 13.37 -1.63 2.28
N GLY A 200 14.35 -2.23 1.58
CA GLY A 200 15.74 -2.26 2.02
C GLY A 200 16.49 -3.53 1.61
N PRO A 201 17.70 -3.73 2.15
CA PRO A 201 18.53 -4.88 1.82
C PRO A 201 17.84 -6.21 2.11
N LYS A 202 18.09 -7.21 1.26
CA LYS A 202 17.55 -8.57 1.39
C LYS A 202 17.87 -9.17 2.77
N SER A 203 19.09 -8.97 3.28
CA SER A 203 19.54 -9.48 4.58
C SER A 203 18.80 -8.89 5.78
N LEU A 204 18.18 -7.72 5.63
CA LEU A 204 17.40 -7.06 6.69
C LEU A 204 15.89 -7.31 6.58
N THR A 205 15.42 -7.79 5.44
CA THR A 205 13.98 -7.89 5.15
C THR A 205 13.57 -9.28 4.69
N ILE A 206 14.04 -9.73 3.53
CA ILE A 206 13.61 -11.01 2.94
C ILE A 206 14.13 -12.21 3.73
N ASP A 207 15.41 -12.21 4.11
CA ASP A 207 16.01 -13.35 4.80
C ASP A 207 15.40 -13.58 6.20
N PRO A 208 15.26 -12.55 7.08
CA PRO A 208 14.57 -12.72 8.35
C PRO A 208 13.08 -13.10 8.22
N TRP A 209 12.41 -12.66 7.15
CA TRP A 209 11.04 -13.05 6.89
C TRP A 209 10.94 -14.51 6.48
N LYS A 210 11.80 -14.98 5.55
CA LYS A 210 11.84 -16.38 5.13
C LYS A 210 12.14 -17.32 6.29
N GLU A 211 13.12 -16.96 7.12
CA GLU A 211 13.46 -17.71 8.33
C GLU A 211 12.26 -17.84 9.28
N ALA A 212 11.53 -16.76 9.50
CA ALA A 212 10.38 -16.73 10.42
C ALA A 212 9.13 -17.44 9.84
N VAL A 213 8.92 -17.39 8.54
CA VAL A 213 7.77 -18.07 7.87
C VAL A 213 8.02 -19.57 7.73
N GLY A 214 9.25 -19.99 7.45
CA GLY A 214 9.59 -21.38 7.13
C GLY A 214 9.13 -21.77 5.73
N ASP A 215 7.88 -22.25 5.58
CA ASP A 215 7.31 -22.58 4.27
C ASP A 215 6.79 -21.32 3.55
N ILE A 216 7.42 -21.02 2.42
CA ILE A 216 7.09 -19.88 1.55
C ILE A 216 6.28 -20.26 0.30
N SER A 217 5.84 -21.49 0.16
CA SER A 217 5.16 -22.00 -1.06
C SER A 217 3.92 -21.17 -1.45
N ASN A 218 3.19 -20.67 -0.45
CA ASN A 218 2.01 -19.81 -0.62
C ASN A 218 2.28 -18.33 -0.30
N ARG A 219 3.55 -17.91 -0.34
CA ARG A 219 3.97 -16.56 -0.01
C ARG A 219 4.59 -15.87 -1.23
N ARG A 220 4.50 -14.55 -1.22
CA ARG A 220 5.03 -13.70 -2.29
C ARG A 220 5.86 -12.58 -1.71
N VAL A 221 6.78 -12.08 -2.53
CA VAL A 221 7.57 -10.88 -2.27
C VAL A 221 7.30 -9.90 -3.40
N GLY A 222 6.81 -8.70 -3.06
CA GLY A 222 6.59 -7.60 -4.00
C GLY A 222 7.80 -6.68 -4.03
N LEU A 223 8.28 -6.33 -5.23
CA LEU A 223 9.40 -5.42 -5.42
C LEU A 223 8.98 -4.29 -6.35
N ILE A 224 9.25 -3.04 -5.96
CA ILE A 224 9.08 -1.88 -6.82
C ILE A 224 10.44 -1.47 -7.40
N ARG A 225 10.45 -1.16 -8.69
CA ARG A 225 11.61 -0.63 -9.40
C ARG A 225 11.17 0.47 -10.35
N GLY A 226 11.92 1.57 -10.38
CA GLY A 226 11.82 2.53 -11.46
C GLY A 226 12.39 1.91 -12.72
N VAL A 227 11.61 1.94 -13.80
CA VAL A 227 12.01 1.45 -15.12
C VAL A 227 11.66 2.51 -16.14
N PHE A 228 12.60 2.85 -17.00
CA PHE A 228 12.41 3.73 -18.13
C PHE A 228 12.77 2.96 -19.40
N VAL A 229 11.79 2.78 -20.28
CA VAL A 229 11.95 2.06 -21.54
C VAL A 229 11.93 3.06 -22.67
N THR A 230 12.98 3.08 -23.48
CA THR A 230 13.17 4.01 -24.58
C THR A 230 14.12 3.45 -25.62
N ASP A 231 14.03 3.91 -26.86
CA ASP A 231 14.94 3.56 -27.95
C ASP A 231 16.29 4.29 -27.86
N ASP A 232 16.33 5.47 -27.23
CA ASP A 232 17.54 6.29 -27.06
C ASP A 232 17.63 6.85 -25.63
N PRO A 233 18.18 6.07 -24.66
CA PRO A 233 18.26 6.47 -23.27
C PRO A 233 19.03 7.78 -23.02
N ASP A 234 20.08 8.01 -23.78
CA ASP A 234 20.95 9.20 -23.60
C ASP A 234 20.21 10.50 -23.99
N LYS A 235 19.38 10.44 -25.02
CA LYS A 235 18.61 11.58 -25.52
C LYS A 235 17.32 11.82 -24.73
N GLU A 236 16.63 10.74 -24.36
CA GLU A 236 15.29 10.82 -23.79
C GLU A 236 15.28 10.86 -22.26
N TRP A 237 16.45 10.69 -21.61
CA TRP A 237 16.57 10.73 -20.17
C TRP A 237 16.43 12.15 -19.58
N GLU A 238 16.83 13.19 -20.29
CA GLU A 238 16.85 14.56 -19.75
C GLU A 238 15.49 15.03 -19.21
N PRO A 239 14.36 14.90 -19.93
CA PRO A 239 13.05 15.28 -19.39
C PRO A 239 12.61 14.41 -18.21
N VAL A 240 13.00 13.15 -18.17
CA VAL A 240 12.67 12.23 -17.07
C VAL A 240 13.51 12.51 -15.83
N ALA A 241 14.76 12.92 -16.01
CA ALA A 241 15.70 13.20 -14.92
C ALA A 241 15.17 14.25 -13.94
N ALA A 242 14.52 15.30 -14.43
CA ALA A 242 13.96 16.37 -13.61
C ALA A 242 12.81 15.83 -12.71
N ALA A 243 11.92 15.02 -13.25
CA ALA A 243 10.83 14.39 -12.52
C ALA A 243 11.35 13.41 -11.45
N GLU A 244 12.36 12.58 -11.80
CA GLU A 244 13.00 11.67 -10.86
C GLU A 244 13.76 12.41 -9.75
N GLN A 245 14.42 13.51 -10.06
CA GLN A 245 15.09 14.34 -9.05
C GLN A 245 14.06 14.94 -8.08
N TYR A 246 12.97 15.50 -8.61
CA TYR A 246 11.88 16.01 -7.78
C TYR A 246 11.32 14.92 -6.84
N ARG A 247 11.05 13.75 -7.38
CA ARG A 247 10.55 12.59 -6.60
C ARG A 247 11.53 12.25 -5.46
N ARG A 248 12.83 12.13 -5.75
CA ARG A 248 13.87 11.83 -4.75
C ARG A 248 13.94 12.90 -3.67
N ASP A 249 13.89 14.18 -4.05
CA ASP A 249 13.99 15.29 -3.11
C ASP A 249 12.83 15.32 -2.11
N VAL A 250 11.63 14.95 -2.54
CA VAL A 250 10.48 14.79 -1.64
C VAL A 250 10.77 13.68 -0.64
N TYR A 251 11.16 12.48 -1.07
CA TYR A 251 11.47 11.38 -0.15
C TYR A 251 12.63 11.68 0.80
N VAL A 252 13.69 12.34 0.31
CA VAL A 252 14.82 12.76 1.17
C VAL A 252 14.32 13.73 2.27
N ARG A 253 13.45 14.68 1.93
CA ARG A 253 12.85 15.60 2.94
C ARG A 253 12.02 14.84 3.97
N LEU A 254 11.16 13.89 3.54
CA LEU A 254 10.35 13.06 4.43
C LEU A 254 11.21 12.24 5.40
N ILE A 255 12.28 11.62 4.90
CA ILE A 255 13.20 10.81 5.70
C ILE A 255 13.96 11.69 6.70
N LYS A 256 14.50 12.84 6.28
CA LYS A 256 15.22 13.78 7.17
C LYS A 256 14.32 14.27 8.30
N ALA A 257 13.12 14.74 7.98
CA ALA A 257 12.15 15.18 8.99
C ALA A 257 11.78 14.08 10.00
N SER A 258 11.87 12.80 9.61
CA SER A 258 11.63 11.68 10.52
C SER A 258 12.80 11.40 11.49
N GLN A 259 14.01 11.87 11.19
CA GLN A 259 15.20 11.67 12.01
C GLN A 259 15.35 12.75 13.08
N ASP A 260 14.95 14.00 12.77
CA ASP A 260 15.06 15.14 13.67
C ASP A 260 14.20 15.02 14.95
N HIS A 261 13.22 14.13 14.96
CA HIS A 261 12.37 13.85 16.14
C HIS A 261 12.84 12.65 16.98
N LYS A 262 14.03 12.11 16.70
CA LYS A 262 14.65 11.05 17.51
C LYS A 262 15.71 11.55 18.48
N SER A 263 16.00 12.87 18.47
CA SER A 263 16.94 13.52 19.38
C SER A 263 16.25 14.13 20.61
#